data_f6c13839628ce7f87455aae24bc8c611
#
_entry.id   f6c13839628ce7f87455aae24bc8c611
#
_cell.length_a   1.000
_cell.length_b   1.000
_cell.length_c   1.000
_cell.angle_alpha   90.00
_cell.angle_beta   90.00
_cell.angle_gamma   90.00
#
_symmetry.space_group_name_H-M   'P 1'
#
loop_
_entity.id
_entity.type
_entity.pdbx_description
1 polymer ?
#
loop_
_entity_poly.entity_id
_entity_poly.type
_entity_poly.pdbx_seq_one_letter_code
_entity_poly.pdbx_strand_id
1 'polypeptide(L)'
;MKYLVKFFVVTFLLLICTHVSAEQKIAYLDMKFVLNNSNAGKGAQDFLQKSFKENQKKFVDEENALKKEENDLLAQKTILTKEEYQKKSDNLRKKVIDYQSQRRLSLEKITTQRAEARQKLLEILDPILKTYTEENNISLVIDKKDVLVGNTDLDITNIIVKKLNKKLPSLSIK
;
A
#
# COMPACT_ATOMS: atom_id res chain seq x y z
N MET A 1 14.22 69.07 22.19
CA MET A 1 13.20 68.07 22.51
C MET A 1 12.64 67.34 21.28
N LYS A 2 12.24 68.01 20.21
CA LYS A 2 11.65 67.35 19.01
C LYS A 2 12.58 66.31 18.32
N TYR A 3 13.88 66.53 18.31
CA TYR A 3 14.86 65.59 17.70
C TYR A 3 15.14 64.38 18.58
N LEU A 4 15.10 64.53 19.89
CA LEU A 4 15.28 63.44 20.88
C LEU A 4 14.12 62.45 20.81
N VAL A 5 12.90 62.96 20.66
CA VAL A 5 11.69 62.14 20.50
C VAL A 5 11.73 61.35 19.17
N LYS A 6 12.17 62.02 18.08
CA LYS A 6 12.32 61.34 16.81
C LYS A 6 13.38 60.22 16.85
N PHE A 7 14.50 60.47 17.50
CA PHE A 7 15.56 59.48 17.69
C PHE A 7 15.07 58.26 18.54
N PHE A 8 14.30 58.51 19.60
CA PHE A 8 13.72 57.45 20.41
C PHE A 8 12.67 56.63 19.66
N VAL A 9 11.85 57.26 18.81
CA VAL A 9 10.87 56.56 17.99
C VAL A 9 11.56 55.71 16.92
N VAL A 10 12.61 56.19 16.28
CA VAL A 10 13.35 55.40 15.27
C VAL A 10 14.12 54.25 15.91
N THR A 11 14.73 54.46 17.10
CA THR A 11 15.39 53.36 17.81
C THR A 11 14.40 52.34 18.34
N PHE A 12 13.21 52.77 18.79
CA PHE A 12 12.14 51.85 19.18
C PHE A 12 11.57 51.05 18.01
N LEU A 13 11.40 51.69 16.85
CA LEU A 13 11.00 50.97 15.63
C LEU A 13 12.03 49.97 15.14
N LEU A 14 13.34 50.23 15.30
CA LEU A 14 14.42 49.31 14.97
C LEU A 14 14.53 48.15 15.92
N LEU A 15 14.12 48.32 17.19
CA LEU A 15 14.10 47.24 18.20
C LEU A 15 12.91 46.26 18.00
N ILE A 16 11.87 46.65 17.26
CA ILE A 16 10.73 45.78 16.94
C ILE A 16 11.05 44.83 15.78
N CYS A 17 12.13 45.05 15.03
CA CYS A 17 12.68 44.09 14.05
C CYS A 17 13.42 42.93 14.78
N THR A 18 12.84 42.41 15.88
CA THR A 18 13.31 41.17 16.49
C THR A 18 13.03 40.06 15.49
N HIS A 19 14.08 39.39 15.13
CA HIS A 19 14.09 38.23 14.25
C HIS A 19 13.00 37.25 14.66
N VAL A 20 11.93 37.17 13.88
CA VAL A 20 11.09 36.00 13.85
C VAL A 20 11.92 34.93 13.16
N SER A 21 12.82 34.28 13.91
CA SER A 21 13.35 32.99 13.51
C SER A 21 12.15 32.05 13.45
N ALA A 22 11.63 31.84 12.28
CA ALA A 22 10.68 30.77 12.05
C ALA A 22 11.45 29.48 12.38
N GLU A 23 11.22 28.94 13.60
CA GLU A 23 11.78 27.69 14.04
C GLU A 23 11.30 26.63 13.04
N GLN A 24 12.25 26.12 12.23
CA GLN A 24 11.93 25.10 11.24
C GLN A 24 11.61 23.80 11.96
N LYS A 25 10.32 23.54 12.12
CA LYS A 25 9.85 22.32 12.76
C LYS A 25 9.95 21.16 11.80
N ILE A 26 10.72 20.14 12.18
CA ILE A 26 10.86 18.88 11.44
C ILE A 26 10.02 17.84 12.18
N ALA A 27 9.33 16.98 11.45
CA ALA A 27 8.63 15.83 12.00
C ALA A 27 9.05 14.56 11.26
N TYR A 28 8.77 13.39 11.81
CA TYR A 28 8.97 12.13 11.11
C TYR A 28 7.73 11.24 11.19
N LEU A 29 7.58 10.36 10.19
CA LEU A 29 6.43 9.53 9.95
C LEU A 29 6.86 8.14 9.51
N ASP A 30 6.38 7.10 10.18
CA ASP A 30 6.50 5.73 9.67
C ASP A 30 5.45 5.50 8.57
N MET A 31 5.86 5.77 7.32
CA MET A 31 4.98 5.61 6.15
C MET A 31 4.49 4.16 6.01
N LYS A 32 5.36 3.18 6.24
CA LYS A 32 5.00 1.76 6.17
C LYS A 32 3.97 1.39 7.23
N PHE A 33 4.14 1.90 8.45
CA PHE A 33 3.18 1.69 9.53
C PHE A 33 1.82 2.30 9.18
N VAL A 34 1.78 3.55 8.70
CA VAL A 34 0.53 4.24 8.31
C VAL A 34 -0.22 3.44 7.25
N LEU A 35 0.45 3.06 6.17
CA LEU A 35 -0.17 2.31 5.08
C LEU A 35 -0.67 0.93 5.52
N ASN A 36 0.04 0.25 6.41
CA ASN A 36 -0.29 -1.11 6.82
C ASN A 36 -1.25 -1.19 8.01
N ASN A 37 -1.25 -0.18 8.90
CA ASN A 37 -2.02 -0.21 10.15
C ASN A 37 -3.24 0.70 10.17
N SER A 38 -3.46 1.51 9.14
CA SER A 38 -4.74 2.18 8.96
C SER A 38 -5.86 1.14 8.73
N ASN A 39 -7.09 1.49 9.06
CA ASN A 39 -8.25 0.61 8.87
C ASN A 39 -8.38 0.16 7.42
N ALA A 40 -8.22 1.09 6.48
CA ALA A 40 -8.25 0.81 5.05
C ALA A 40 -7.08 -0.08 4.61
N GLY A 41 -5.87 0.15 5.15
CA GLY A 41 -4.68 -0.65 4.86
C GLY A 41 -4.79 -2.08 5.37
N LYS A 42 -5.24 -2.26 6.62
CA LYS A 42 -5.51 -3.60 7.18
C LYS A 42 -6.57 -4.34 6.38
N GLY A 43 -7.70 -3.70 6.10
CA GLY A 43 -8.76 -4.31 5.30
C GLY A 43 -8.28 -4.73 3.91
N ALA A 44 -7.43 -3.92 3.27
CA ALA A 44 -6.80 -4.26 1.99
C ALA A 44 -5.89 -5.50 2.10
N GLN A 45 -5.05 -5.56 3.14
CA GLN A 45 -4.18 -6.71 3.36
C GLN A 45 -4.97 -8.00 3.64
N ASP A 46 -5.98 -7.93 4.50
CA ASP A 46 -6.83 -9.07 4.85
C ASP A 46 -7.54 -9.62 3.60
N PHE A 47 -8.09 -8.73 2.78
CA PHE A 47 -8.72 -9.10 1.50
C PHE A 47 -7.72 -9.80 0.57
N LEU A 48 -6.54 -9.20 0.35
CA LEU A 48 -5.51 -9.76 -0.54
C LEU A 48 -4.97 -11.11 -0.03
N GLN A 49 -4.79 -11.24 1.30
CA GLN A 49 -4.36 -12.49 1.90
C GLN A 49 -5.41 -13.59 1.75
N LYS A 50 -6.68 -13.25 1.96
CA LYS A 50 -7.80 -14.18 1.76
C LYS A 50 -7.88 -14.62 0.30
N SER A 51 -7.86 -13.68 -0.64
CA SER A 51 -7.88 -13.97 -2.07
C SER A 51 -6.71 -14.85 -2.51
N PHE A 52 -5.51 -14.60 -1.97
CA PHE A 52 -4.34 -15.43 -2.24
C PHE A 52 -4.52 -16.86 -1.74
N LYS A 53 -4.99 -17.04 -0.51
CA LYS A 53 -5.23 -18.38 0.07
C LYS A 53 -6.31 -19.16 -0.69
N GLU A 54 -7.40 -18.49 -1.06
CA GLU A 54 -8.49 -19.11 -1.84
C GLU A 54 -8.01 -19.54 -3.22
N ASN A 55 -7.26 -18.67 -3.90
CA ASN A 55 -6.67 -19.00 -5.18
C ASN A 55 -5.65 -20.15 -5.08
N GLN A 56 -4.79 -20.12 -4.05
CA GLN A 56 -3.83 -21.20 -3.81
C GLN A 56 -4.53 -22.55 -3.65
N LYS A 57 -5.58 -22.59 -2.82
CA LYS A 57 -6.37 -23.81 -2.63
C LYS A 57 -7.00 -24.29 -3.94
N LYS A 58 -7.68 -23.37 -4.66
CA LYS A 58 -8.30 -23.67 -5.96
C LYS A 58 -7.29 -24.31 -6.93
N PHE A 59 -6.11 -23.70 -7.06
CA PHE A 59 -5.10 -24.20 -8.02
C PHE A 59 -4.45 -25.50 -7.58
N VAL A 60 -4.32 -25.76 -6.27
CA VAL A 60 -3.86 -27.05 -5.76
C VAL A 60 -4.90 -28.15 -6.07
N ASP A 61 -6.18 -27.88 -5.85
CA ASP A 61 -7.26 -28.83 -6.13
C ASP A 61 -7.34 -29.13 -7.64
N GLU A 62 -7.22 -28.11 -8.48
CA GLU A 62 -7.23 -28.24 -9.94
C GLU A 62 -6.00 -28.98 -10.47
N GLU A 63 -4.81 -28.74 -9.91
CA GLU A 63 -3.58 -29.47 -10.23
C GLU A 63 -3.72 -30.96 -9.89
N ASN A 64 -4.29 -31.29 -8.73
CA ASN A 64 -4.53 -32.67 -8.33
C ASN A 64 -5.56 -33.36 -9.25
N ALA A 65 -6.58 -32.65 -9.69
CA ALA A 65 -7.57 -33.16 -10.64
C ALA A 65 -6.94 -33.45 -12.01
N LEU A 66 -6.08 -32.55 -12.51
CA LEU A 66 -5.34 -32.75 -13.77
C LEU A 66 -4.38 -33.95 -13.69
N LYS A 67 -3.63 -34.09 -12.59
CA LYS A 67 -2.76 -35.25 -12.33
C LYS A 67 -3.54 -36.55 -12.31
N LYS A 68 -4.72 -36.57 -11.69
CA LYS A 68 -5.58 -37.75 -11.69
C LYS A 68 -6.06 -38.07 -13.11
N GLU A 69 -6.53 -37.08 -13.88
CA GLU A 69 -6.97 -37.26 -15.27
C GLU A 69 -5.83 -37.81 -16.16
N GLU A 70 -4.59 -37.33 -15.94
CA GLU A 70 -3.40 -37.85 -16.61
C GLU A 70 -3.14 -39.34 -16.31
N ASN A 71 -3.16 -39.70 -15.03
CA ASN A 71 -2.98 -41.08 -14.60
C ASN A 71 -4.09 -42.02 -15.14
N ASP A 72 -5.33 -41.56 -15.12
CA ASP A 72 -6.47 -42.32 -15.66
C ASP A 72 -6.34 -42.49 -17.18
N LEU A 73 -5.86 -41.47 -17.89
CA LEU A 73 -5.59 -41.56 -19.34
C LEU A 73 -4.46 -42.54 -19.64
N LEU A 74 -3.39 -42.52 -18.85
CA LEU A 74 -2.26 -43.46 -19.01
C LEU A 74 -2.72 -44.91 -18.79
N ALA A 75 -3.55 -45.16 -17.77
CA ALA A 75 -4.12 -46.49 -17.51
C ALA A 75 -5.01 -47.00 -18.64
N GLN A 76 -5.67 -46.10 -19.36
CA GLN A 76 -6.55 -46.43 -20.50
C GLN A 76 -5.78 -46.61 -21.84
N LYS A 77 -4.46 -46.39 -21.89
CA LYS A 77 -3.67 -46.39 -23.12
C LYS A 77 -3.78 -47.68 -23.91
N THR A 78 -3.90 -48.82 -23.25
CA THR A 78 -3.99 -50.15 -23.90
C THR A 78 -5.42 -50.54 -24.28
N ILE A 79 -6.43 -49.80 -23.79
CA ILE A 79 -7.86 -50.10 -23.98
C ILE A 79 -8.47 -49.20 -25.07
N LEU A 80 -7.99 -47.95 -25.18
CA LEU A 80 -8.49 -46.99 -26.15
C LEU A 80 -7.90 -47.20 -27.54
N THR A 81 -8.67 -46.81 -28.56
CA THR A 81 -8.13 -46.64 -29.90
C THR A 81 -7.11 -45.52 -29.95
N LYS A 82 -6.23 -45.53 -30.96
CA LYS A 82 -5.21 -44.50 -31.13
C LYS A 82 -5.84 -43.09 -31.25
N GLU A 83 -6.93 -42.99 -31.99
CA GLU A 83 -7.68 -41.74 -32.22
C GLU A 83 -8.33 -41.20 -30.92
N GLU A 84 -8.94 -42.10 -30.15
CA GLU A 84 -9.55 -41.72 -28.86
C GLU A 84 -8.51 -41.28 -27.84
N TYR A 85 -7.38 -42.02 -27.75
CA TYR A 85 -6.28 -41.64 -26.87
C TYR A 85 -5.70 -40.27 -27.25
N GLN A 86 -5.47 -40.02 -28.54
CA GLN A 86 -4.98 -38.74 -29.04
C GLN A 86 -5.92 -37.59 -28.69
N LYS A 87 -7.23 -37.77 -28.96
CA LYS A 87 -8.24 -36.75 -28.64
C LYS A 87 -8.29 -36.41 -27.16
N LYS A 88 -8.23 -37.43 -26.27
CA LYS A 88 -8.20 -37.21 -24.80
C LYS A 88 -6.91 -36.52 -24.36
N SER A 89 -5.75 -36.92 -24.94
CA SER A 89 -4.47 -36.30 -24.65
C SER A 89 -4.41 -34.83 -25.07
N ASP A 90 -4.94 -34.48 -26.23
CA ASP A 90 -5.01 -33.10 -26.70
C ASP A 90 -5.95 -32.25 -25.82
N ASN A 91 -7.03 -32.85 -25.36
CA ASN A 91 -7.96 -32.18 -24.40
C ASN A 91 -7.29 -31.92 -23.04
N LEU A 92 -6.58 -32.91 -22.50
CA LEU A 92 -5.83 -32.74 -21.24
C LEU A 92 -4.74 -31.67 -21.38
N ARG A 93 -4.00 -31.69 -22.52
CA ARG A 93 -3.00 -30.65 -22.81
C ARG A 93 -3.60 -29.23 -22.79
N LYS A 94 -4.77 -29.03 -23.42
CA LYS A 94 -5.48 -27.76 -23.37
C LYS A 94 -5.82 -27.35 -21.95
N LYS A 95 -6.38 -28.25 -21.14
CA LYS A 95 -6.69 -27.98 -19.74
C LYS A 95 -5.46 -27.57 -18.92
N VAL A 96 -4.30 -28.23 -19.14
CA VAL A 96 -3.03 -27.87 -18.48
C VAL A 96 -2.56 -26.48 -18.88
N ILE A 97 -2.66 -26.13 -20.16
CA ILE A 97 -2.32 -24.78 -20.66
C ILE A 97 -3.24 -23.73 -20.03
N ASP A 98 -4.54 -23.98 -19.99
CA ASP A 98 -5.54 -23.07 -19.39
C ASP A 98 -5.30 -22.91 -17.89
N TYR A 99 -5.03 -24.00 -17.17
CA TYR A 99 -4.65 -23.97 -15.75
C TYR A 99 -3.42 -23.07 -15.49
N GLN A 100 -2.34 -23.27 -16.26
CA GLN A 100 -1.12 -22.47 -16.13
C GLN A 100 -1.39 -20.98 -16.40
N SER A 101 -2.19 -20.68 -17.42
CA SER A 101 -2.57 -19.32 -17.78
C SER A 101 -3.40 -18.67 -16.68
N GLN A 102 -4.43 -19.36 -16.19
CA GLN A 102 -5.29 -18.85 -15.11
C GLN A 102 -4.52 -18.61 -13.81
N ARG A 103 -3.61 -19.54 -13.45
CA ARG A 103 -2.76 -19.40 -12.26
C ARG A 103 -1.88 -18.16 -12.36
N ARG A 104 -1.24 -17.92 -13.50
CA ARG A 104 -0.41 -16.75 -13.75
C ARG A 104 -1.23 -15.46 -13.67
N LEU A 105 -2.37 -15.40 -14.37
CA LEU A 105 -3.26 -14.23 -14.36
C LEU A 105 -3.80 -13.92 -12.96
N SER A 106 -4.09 -14.95 -12.16
CA SER A 106 -4.56 -14.78 -10.78
C SER A 106 -3.48 -14.14 -9.88
N LEU A 107 -2.22 -14.55 -10.01
CA LEU A 107 -1.11 -13.96 -9.27
C LEU A 107 -0.85 -12.51 -9.70
N GLU A 108 -0.91 -12.25 -10.99
CA GLU A 108 -0.77 -10.91 -11.57
C GLU A 108 -1.88 -9.98 -11.06
N LYS A 109 -3.14 -10.46 -11.04
CA LYS A 109 -4.28 -9.72 -10.50
C LYS A 109 -4.04 -9.30 -9.04
N ILE A 110 -3.60 -10.22 -8.18
CA ILE A 110 -3.32 -9.90 -6.77
C ILE A 110 -2.21 -8.85 -6.64
N THR A 111 -1.17 -8.94 -7.48
CA THR A 111 -0.08 -7.97 -7.50
C THR A 111 -0.57 -6.59 -7.93
N THR A 112 -1.39 -6.52 -8.97
CA THR A 112 -2.02 -5.28 -9.45
C THR A 112 -2.94 -4.67 -8.39
N GLN A 113 -3.82 -5.47 -7.80
CA GLN A 113 -4.72 -5.03 -6.73
C GLN A 113 -3.95 -4.45 -5.52
N ARG A 114 -2.80 -5.05 -5.16
CA ARG A 114 -1.93 -4.54 -4.10
C ARG A 114 -1.35 -3.17 -4.46
N ALA A 115 -0.88 -3.00 -5.68
CA ALA A 115 -0.34 -1.73 -6.16
C ALA A 115 -1.42 -0.64 -6.19
N GLU A 116 -2.60 -0.94 -6.72
CA GLU A 116 -3.75 -0.03 -6.75
C GLU A 116 -4.22 0.38 -5.35
N ALA A 117 -4.31 -0.58 -4.42
CA ALA A 117 -4.68 -0.29 -3.05
C ALA A 117 -3.68 0.66 -2.38
N ARG A 118 -2.38 0.42 -2.59
CA ARG A 118 -1.32 1.31 -2.09
C ARG A 118 -1.42 2.70 -2.70
N GLN A 119 -1.62 2.80 -4.00
CA GLN A 119 -1.75 4.09 -4.68
C GLN A 119 -2.93 4.89 -4.15
N LYS A 120 -4.11 4.29 -4.01
CA LYS A 120 -5.30 4.94 -3.44
C LYS A 120 -5.09 5.42 -2.01
N LEU A 121 -4.38 4.64 -1.19
CA LEU A 121 -4.01 5.07 0.17
C LEU A 121 -3.11 6.30 0.15
N LEU A 122 -2.10 6.34 -0.73
CA LEU A 122 -1.19 7.48 -0.87
C LEU A 122 -1.90 8.73 -1.39
N GLU A 123 -2.80 8.60 -2.37
CA GLU A 123 -3.59 9.70 -2.91
C GLU A 123 -4.45 10.41 -1.84
N ILE A 124 -4.96 9.63 -0.87
CA ILE A 124 -5.76 10.19 0.24
C ILE A 124 -4.86 10.71 1.35
N LEU A 125 -3.71 10.09 1.56
CA LEU A 125 -2.75 10.46 2.59
C LEU A 125 -2.06 11.80 2.29
N ASP A 126 -1.72 12.07 1.03
CA ASP A 126 -1.01 13.28 0.60
C ASP A 126 -1.70 14.58 1.07
N PRO A 127 -3.00 14.82 0.79
CA PRO A 127 -3.69 16.01 1.28
C PRO A 127 -3.80 16.05 2.81
N ILE A 128 -3.88 14.90 3.49
CA ILE A 128 -3.90 14.84 4.96
C ILE A 128 -2.56 15.32 5.53
N LEU A 129 -1.45 14.89 4.93
CA LEU A 129 -0.11 15.32 5.33
C LEU A 129 0.10 16.81 5.07
N LYS A 130 -0.26 17.31 3.89
CA LYS A 130 -0.15 18.73 3.55
C LYS A 130 -0.92 19.61 4.54
N THR A 131 -2.19 19.32 4.75
CA THR A 131 -3.01 20.08 5.70
C THR A 131 -2.41 20.03 7.12
N TYR A 132 -1.98 18.85 7.56
CA TYR A 132 -1.40 18.69 8.89
C TYR A 132 -0.09 19.47 9.07
N THR A 133 0.78 19.46 8.06
CA THR A 133 2.06 20.20 8.10
C THR A 133 1.83 21.70 8.13
N GLU A 134 0.88 22.22 7.35
CA GLU A 134 0.50 23.62 7.33
C GLU A 134 -0.09 24.06 8.68
N GLU A 135 -1.07 23.32 9.23
CA GLU A 135 -1.71 23.61 10.52
C GLU A 135 -0.73 23.64 11.70
N ASN A 136 0.38 22.88 11.62
CA ASN A 136 1.34 22.71 12.72
C ASN A 136 2.70 23.39 12.48
N ASN A 137 2.82 24.20 11.41
CA ASN A 137 4.05 24.86 11.00
C ASN A 137 5.23 23.90 10.86
N ILE A 138 4.99 22.72 10.29
CA ILE A 138 6.01 21.71 10.01
C ILE A 138 6.59 21.99 8.62
N SER A 139 7.89 22.26 8.57
CA SER A 139 8.60 22.59 7.33
C SER A 139 9.02 21.34 6.55
N LEU A 140 9.23 20.20 7.23
CA LEU A 140 9.71 18.95 6.61
C LEU A 140 9.18 17.74 7.39
N VAL A 141 8.77 16.70 6.64
CA VAL A 141 8.47 15.38 7.18
C VAL A 141 9.43 14.36 6.57
N ILE A 142 10.10 13.59 7.43
CA ILE A 142 11.08 12.57 7.05
C ILE A 142 10.49 11.18 7.31
N ASP A 143 10.81 10.19 6.49
CA ASP A 143 10.42 8.80 6.79
C ASP A 143 11.20 8.30 8.02
N LYS A 144 10.49 7.70 8.98
CA LYS A 144 11.06 7.20 10.24
C LYS A 144 12.22 6.22 10.02
N LYS A 145 12.21 5.46 8.93
CA LYS A 145 13.30 4.54 8.57
C LYS A 145 14.65 5.23 8.35
N ASP A 146 14.65 6.52 8.03
CA ASP A 146 15.83 7.33 7.75
C ASP A 146 16.28 8.13 9.00
N VAL A 147 15.56 7.99 10.13
CA VAL A 147 15.84 8.67 11.40
C VAL A 147 16.57 7.71 12.34
N LEU A 148 17.83 7.96 12.64
CA LEU A 148 18.61 7.16 13.58
C LEU A 148 18.22 7.42 15.04
N VAL A 149 18.04 8.70 15.40
CA VAL A 149 17.63 9.17 16.73
C VAL A 149 16.74 10.40 16.57
N GLY A 150 15.63 10.44 17.28
CA GLY A 150 14.69 11.57 17.26
C GLY A 150 13.85 11.65 18.54
N ASN A 151 13.41 12.86 18.89
CA ASN A 151 12.45 13.04 19.96
C ASN A 151 11.11 12.43 19.54
N THR A 152 10.49 11.64 20.43
CA THR A 152 9.16 11.01 20.20
C THR A 152 8.05 12.02 19.93
N ASP A 153 8.17 13.24 20.43
CA ASP A 153 7.19 14.32 20.19
C ASP A 153 7.15 14.77 18.72
N LEU A 154 8.20 14.42 17.94
CA LEU A 154 8.27 14.68 16.50
C LEU A 154 7.65 13.55 15.66
N ASP A 155 7.27 12.42 16.29
CA ASP A 155 6.64 11.29 15.62
C ASP A 155 5.14 11.56 15.40
N ILE A 156 4.78 11.88 14.16
CA ILE A 156 3.39 12.17 13.80
C ILE A 156 2.61 10.92 13.31
N THR A 157 3.23 9.73 13.32
CA THR A 157 2.69 8.50 12.75
C THR A 157 1.27 8.19 13.24
N ASN A 158 1.06 8.15 14.56
CA ASN A 158 -0.24 7.80 15.14
C ASN A 158 -1.32 8.86 14.85
N ILE A 159 -0.94 10.14 14.78
CA ILE A 159 -1.85 11.24 14.47
C ILE A 159 -2.35 11.09 13.03
N ILE A 160 -1.43 10.81 12.10
CA ILE A 160 -1.74 10.64 10.69
C ILE A 160 -2.58 9.37 10.46
N VAL A 161 -2.30 8.25 11.16
CA VAL A 161 -3.16 7.05 11.13
C VAL A 161 -4.59 7.38 11.55
N LYS A 162 -4.78 8.14 12.64
CA LYS A 162 -6.12 8.55 13.12
C LYS A 162 -6.84 9.43 12.09
N LYS A 163 -6.13 10.40 11.49
CA LYS A 163 -6.71 11.28 10.46
C LYS A 163 -7.07 10.47 9.20
N LEU A 164 -6.20 9.53 8.77
CA LEU A 164 -6.47 8.64 7.64
C LEU A 164 -7.68 7.73 7.91
N ASN A 165 -7.77 7.11 9.09
CA ASN A 165 -8.90 6.26 9.47
C ASN A 165 -10.24 7.02 9.48
N LYS A 166 -10.23 8.30 9.85
CA LYS A 166 -11.40 9.16 9.78
C LYS A 166 -11.81 9.50 8.35
N LYS A 167 -10.82 9.73 7.46
CA LYS A 167 -11.06 10.11 6.07
C LYS A 167 -11.39 8.90 5.20
N LEU A 168 -10.75 7.76 5.46
CA LEU A 168 -10.90 6.50 4.73
C LEU A 168 -11.08 5.33 5.71
N PRO A 169 -12.31 5.09 6.20
CA PRO A 169 -12.57 3.98 7.15
C PRO A 169 -12.33 2.59 6.55
N SER A 170 -12.54 2.44 5.25
CA SER A 170 -12.32 1.19 4.52
C SER A 170 -11.93 1.47 3.07
N LEU A 171 -11.22 0.51 2.45
CA LEU A 171 -10.86 0.53 1.04
C LEU A 171 -11.50 -0.64 0.32
N SER A 172 -12.31 -0.35 -0.70
CA SER A 172 -12.89 -1.38 -1.57
C SER A 172 -11.89 -1.75 -2.66
N ILE A 173 -11.46 -3.01 -2.68
CA ILE A 173 -10.60 -3.59 -3.72
C ILE A 173 -11.48 -4.44 -4.63
N LYS A 174 -11.41 -4.18 -5.95
CA LYS A 174 -12.21 -4.89 -6.97
C LYS A 174 -11.38 -5.95 -7.68
#